data_46c2ed4fc707c7cc9fcd30f64a149afe
#
_entry.id   46c2ed4fc707c7cc9fcd30f64a149afe
#
_cell.length_a   1.000
_cell.length_b   1.000
_cell.length_c   1.000
_cell.angle_alpha   90.00
_cell.angle_beta   90.00
_cell.angle_gamma   90.00
#
_symmetry.space_group_name_H-M   'P 1'
#
loop_
_entity.id
_entity.type
_entity.pdbx_description
1 polymer ?
#
loop_
_entity_poly.entity_id
_entity_poly.type
_entity_poly.pdbx_seq_one_letter_code
_entity_poly.pdbx_strand_id
1 'polypeptide(L)'
;VNLFTHTLKKLGIECRYADPSDPKNFEKLIDDKTRCFYAETLPNPYLRVFPIKEVSDIGRKHNIPLIMDNTAAPVICKPLEHGAAVVVHSLTKFIGGHGTVIGGCLVDGGNFDWTADPKRQPMFNEPDASYGGAVWGEVVPQLTGANVAFAVRARVCLLRDLGAPLAPDNAWGIIQGLETAPLRMKQHCSNAEKVVSFLSKHKNVERVIYPTLHKGEVGDRAKRYFKGGNGALVGIEVKGGVESGKKFIEALKMFYHVANIGDARSLAIHPATTTHSQLTEEELLAAGVTPGYVRLSIGIEHPDDIIADLDQALGASGKPSLKAVS
;
A
#
# COMPACT_ATOMS: atom_id res chain seq x y z
N VAL A 1 -0.90 9.64 -4.01
CA VAL A 1 -0.86 11.12 -3.93
C VAL A 1 -1.65 11.72 -5.10
N ASN A 2 -1.27 11.51 -6.38
CA ASN A 2 -1.92 12.16 -7.55
C ASN A 2 -3.45 12.04 -7.58
N LEU A 3 -4.01 10.85 -7.30
CA LEU A 3 -5.46 10.66 -7.21
C LEU A 3 -6.08 11.63 -6.19
N PHE A 4 -5.57 11.65 -4.97
CA PHE A 4 -6.11 12.43 -3.86
C PHE A 4 -5.88 13.93 -4.04
N THR A 5 -4.69 14.33 -4.49
CA THR A 5 -4.32 15.76 -4.57
C THR A 5 -4.92 16.44 -5.80
N HIS A 6 -4.98 15.75 -6.93
CA HIS A 6 -5.33 16.36 -8.22
C HIS A 6 -6.65 15.87 -8.81
N THR A 7 -6.84 14.53 -8.88
CA THR A 7 -7.99 13.97 -9.60
C THR A 7 -9.29 14.16 -8.81
N LEU A 8 -9.30 13.79 -7.53
CA LEU A 8 -10.50 13.91 -6.69
C LEU A 8 -10.93 15.36 -6.48
N LYS A 9 -9.97 16.28 -6.44
CA LYS A 9 -10.28 17.72 -6.36
C LYS A 9 -11.14 18.20 -7.54
N LYS A 10 -10.89 17.66 -8.75
CA LYS A 10 -11.71 17.99 -9.95
C LYS A 10 -13.14 17.45 -9.86
N LEU A 11 -13.37 16.46 -9.00
CA LEU A 11 -14.67 15.89 -8.69
C LEU A 11 -15.33 16.52 -7.45
N GLY A 12 -14.80 17.64 -6.94
CA GLY A 12 -15.32 18.31 -5.77
C GLY A 12 -14.97 17.65 -4.44
N ILE A 13 -14.04 16.70 -4.42
CA ILE A 13 -13.60 15.98 -3.21
C ILE A 13 -12.27 16.58 -2.73
N GLU A 14 -12.27 17.13 -1.53
CA GLU A 14 -11.07 17.60 -0.85
C GLU A 14 -10.43 16.48 -0.04
N CYS A 15 -9.11 16.34 -0.15
CA CYS A 15 -8.32 15.43 0.64
C CYS A 15 -7.34 16.19 1.51
N ARG A 16 -7.36 15.94 2.81
CA ARG A 16 -6.43 16.49 3.79
C ARG A 16 -5.50 15.41 4.30
N TYR A 17 -4.22 15.72 4.39
CA TYR A 17 -3.21 14.76 4.81
C TYR A 17 -2.90 14.90 6.29
N ALA A 18 -2.98 13.79 7.03
CA ALA A 18 -2.61 13.70 8.43
C ALA A 18 -1.30 12.90 8.55
N ASP A 19 -0.38 13.35 9.42
CA ASP A 19 0.77 12.55 9.80
C ASP A 19 0.34 11.41 10.73
N PRO A 20 0.49 10.13 10.33
CA PRO A 20 0.05 8.99 11.13
C PRO A 20 0.98 8.66 12.29
N SER A 21 2.03 9.42 12.52
CA SER A 21 2.90 9.27 13.69
C SER A 21 2.12 9.45 15.00
N ASP A 22 1.21 10.44 15.03
CA ASP A 22 0.23 10.63 16.10
C ASP A 22 -1.20 10.46 15.54
N PRO A 23 -1.96 9.42 15.95
CA PRO A 23 -3.35 9.21 15.53
C PRO A 23 -4.26 10.41 15.76
N LYS A 24 -4.00 11.23 16.78
CA LYS A 24 -4.78 12.44 17.07
C LYS A 24 -4.73 13.50 15.96
N ASN A 25 -3.75 13.42 15.06
CA ASN A 25 -3.69 14.31 13.91
C ASN A 25 -4.87 14.11 12.95
N PHE A 26 -5.45 12.90 12.91
CA PHE A 26 -6.69 12.64 12.18
C PHE A 26 -7.87 13.36 12.83
N GLU A 27 -8.00 13.32 14.15
CA GLU A 27 -9.10 13.98 14.88
C GLU A 27 -9.08 15.51 14.67
N LYS A 28 -7.89 16.12 14.63
CA LYS A 28 -7.72 17.58 14.40
C LYS A 28 -8.23 18.05 13.02
N LEU A 29 -8.31 17.15 12.05
CA LEU A 29 -8.73 17.47 10.69
C LEU A 29 -10.21 17.15 10.42
N ILE A 30 -10.94 16.68 11.42
CA ILE A 30 -12.37 16.37 11.28
C ILE A 30 -13.17 17.67 11.18
N ASP A 31 -14.10 17.71 10.23
CA ASP A 31 -15.17 18.70 10.12
C ASP A 31 -16.49 18.03 9.68
N ASP A 32 -17.54 18.83 9.48
CA ASP A 32 -18.87 18.33 9.08
C ASP A 32 -18.88 17.67 7.68
N LYS A 33 -17.89 17.97 6.85
CA LYS A 33 -17.75 17.44 5.49
C LYS A 33 -16.89 16.20 5.42
N THR A 34 -16.20 15.82 6.49
CA THR A 34 -15.34 14.62 6.52
C THR A 34 -16.18 13.37 6.34
N ARG A 35 -15.93 12.58 5.30
CA ARG A 35 -16.71 11.38 4.91
C ARG A 35 -16.03 10.08 5.31
N CYS A 36 -14.72 9.99 5.19
CA CYS A 36 -13.95 8.82 5.57
C CYS A 36 -12.51 9.17 5.92
N PHE A 37 -11.87 8.29 6.64
CA PHE A 37 -10.41 8.20 6.70
C PHE A 37 -9.94 7.16 5.69
N TYR A 38 -8.81 7.44 5.04
CA TYR A 38 -8.17 6.50 4.11
C TYR A 38 -6.69 6.39 4.43
N ALA A 39 -6.18 5.16 4.49
CA ALA A 39 -4.75 4.93 4.73
C ALA A 39 -4.27 3.62 4.09
N GLU A 40 -2.95 3.52 3.89
CA GLU A 40 -2.30 2.27 3.52
C GLU A 40 -1.79 1.56 4.79
N THR A 41 -1.95 0.22 4.86
CA THR A 41 -1.44 -0.59 5.98
C THR A 41 0.08 -0.47 6.13
N LEU A 42 0.77 -0.48 4.99
CA LEU A 42 2.24 -0.38 4.90
C LEU A 42 2.63 0.61 3.80
N PRO A 43 2.59 1.92 4.11
CA PRO A 43 2.85 2.96 3.13
C PRO A 43 4.34 3.00 2.71
N ASN A 44 4.55 3.13 1.41
CA ASN A 44 5.86 3.37 0.81
C ASN A 44 6.11 4.88 0.71
N PRO A 45 7.33 5.40 0.98
CA PRO A 45 8.61 4.69 1.14
C PRO A 45 8.98 4.33 2.59
N TYR A 46 8.32 4.92 3.57
CA TYR A 46 8.73 4.82 4.98
C TYR A 46 8.49 3.45 5.61
N LEU A 47 7.58 2.63 5.05
CA LEU A 47 7.23 1.30 5.57
C LEU A 47 6.89 1.31 7.07
N ARG A 48 6.22 2.37 7.53
CA ARG A 48 5.73 2.52 8.91
C ARG A 48 4.34 1.95 8.98
N VAL A 49 4.15 0.90 9.75
CA VAL A 49 2.83 0.28 9.91
C VAL A 49 1.85 1.29 10.50
N PHE A 50 0.70 1.43 9.83
CA PHE A 50 -0.33 2.40 10.19
C PHE A 50 -1.01 2.06 11.53
N PRO A 51 -1.38 3.03 12.37
CA PRO A 51 -2.10 2.84 13.63
C PRO A 51 -3.58 2.54 13.40
N ILE A 52 -3.89 1.32 12.92
CA ILE A 52 -5.22 0.96 12.41
C ILE A 52 -6.29 1.11 13.48
N LYS A 53 -6.07 0.49 14.65
CA LYS A 53 -7.06 0.50 15.73
C LYS A 53 -7.29 1.90 16.28
N GLU A 54 -6.23 2.63 16.54
CA GLU A 54 -6.27 3.96 17.13
C GLU A 54 -7.03 4.94 16.24
N VAL A 55 -6.76 4.93 14.93
CA VAL A 55 -7.46 5.81 13.97
C VAL A 55 -8.88 5.33 13.71
N SER A 56 -9.12 4.02 13.71
CA SER A 56 -10.47 3.48 13.61
C SER A 56 -11.33 3.87 14.82
N ASP A 57 -10.79 3.82 16.04
CA ASP A 57 -11.51 4.21 17.25
C ASP A 57 -11.89 5.71 17.22
N ILE A 58 -10.96 6.57 16.74
CA ILE A 58 -11.26 7.99 16.50
C ILE A 58 -12.38 8.13 15.47
N GLY A 59 -12.28 7.42 14.34
CA GLY A 59 -13.31 7.48 13.30
C GLY A 59 -14.69 7.06 13.81
N ARG A 60 -14.77 5.95 14.54
CA ARG A 60 -16.03 5.44 15.11
C ARG A 60 -16.68 6.41 16.09
N LYS A 61 -15.90 7.09 16.92
CA LYS A 61 -16.37 8.14 17.82
C LYS A 61 -17.08 9.29 17.08
N HIS A 62 -16.69 9.55 15.85
CA HIS A 62 -17.21 10.63 14.99
C HIS A 62 -18.07 10.11 13.81
N ASN A 63 -18.48 8.86 13.80
CA ASN A 63 -19.20 8.20 12.71
C ASN A 63 -18.50 8.33 11.35
N ILE A 64 -17.17 8.21 11.35
CA ILE A 64 -16.31 8.27 10.16
C ILE A 64 -15.68 6.89 9.93
N PRO A 65 -15.95 6.22 8.82
CA PRO A 65 -15.35 4.93 8.50
C PRO A 65 -13.85 5.08 8.18
N LEU A 66 -13.04 4.10 8.62
CA LEU A 66 -11.67 3.93 8.17
C LEU A 66 -11.64 2.94 7.00
N ILE A 67 -11.14 3.37 5.86
CA ILE A 67 -10.89 2.56 4.67
C ILE A 67 -9.39 2.29 4.58
N MET A 68 -9.01 1.01 4.53
CA MET A 68 -7.61 0.60 4.53
C MET A 68 -7.20 -0.01 3.19
N ASP A 69 -6.19 0.55 2.56
CA ASP A 69 -5.49 -0.12 1.46
C ASP A 69 -4.48 -1.13 2.03
N ASN A 70 -4.79 -2.40 1.87
CA ASN A 70 -3.96 -3.50 2.36
C ASN A 70 -3.16 -4.19 1.26
N THR A 71 -2.94 -3.51 0.15
CA THR A 71 -2.24 -4.05 -1.03
C THR A 71 -0.84 -4.57 -0.72
N ALA A 72 -0.09 -3.86 0.14
CA ALA A 72 1.30 -4.23 0.46
C ALA A 72 1.44 -5.27 1.59
N ALA A 73 0.34 -5.60 2.28
CA ALA A 73 0.34 -6.52 3.42
C ALA A 73 -0.81 -7.54 3.39
N PRO A 74 -1.18 -8.11 2.21
CA PRO A 74 -2.22 -9.12 2.18
C PRO A 74 -1.77 -10.35 2.99
N VAL A 75 -2.73 -11.11 3.53
CA VAL A 75 -2.49 -12.30 4.35
C VAL A 75 -1.87 -11.99 5.73
N ILE A 76 -0.83 -11.17 5.78
CA ILE A 76 -0.09 -10.87 7.03
C ILE A 76 -0.77 -9.83 7.91
N CYS A 77 -1.64 -9.00 7.36
CA CYS A 77 -2.47 -8.05 8.10
C CYS A 77 -3.93 -8.20 7.71
N LYS A 78 -4.82 -8.12 8.72
CA LYS A 78 -6.27 -8.17 8.55
C LYS A 78 -6.90 -6.90 9.15
N PRO A 79 -6.92 -5.77 8.44
CA PRO A 79 -7.37 -4.50 8.98
C PRO A 79 -8.80 -4.50 9.52
N LEU A 80 -9.69 -5.35 8.98
CA LEU A 80 -11.07 -5.50 9.48
C LEU A 80 -11.12 -5.98 10.94
N GLU A 81 -10.20 -6.87 11.35
CA GLU A 81 -10.09 -7.35 12.73
C GLU A 81 -9.61 -6.25 13.70
N HIS A 82 -9.07 -5.16 13.15
CA HIS A 82 -8.55 -4.01 13.90
C HIS A 82 -9.44 -2.76 13.77
N GLY A 83 -10.65 -2.91 13.23
CA GLY A 83 -11.68 -1.89 13.23
C GLY A 83 -11.86 -1.13 11.91
N ALA A 84 -11.07 -1.38 10.87
CA ALA A 84 -11.36 -0.83 9.55
C ALA A 84 -12.78 -1.22 9.10
N ALA A 85 -13.47 -0.30 8.45
CA ALA A 85 -14.80 -0.54 7.92
C ALA A 85 -14.74 -1.25 6.55
N VAL A 86 -13.79 -0.84 5.73
CA VAL A 86 -13.59 -1.36 4.37
C VAL A 86 -12.10 -1.59 4.15
N VAL A 87 -11.77 -2.66 3.44
CA VAL A 87 -10.42 -2.92 2.96
C VAL A 87 -10.41 -2.93 1.43
N VAL A 88 -9.43 -2.28 0.84
CA VAL A 88 -9.18 -2.33 -0.60
C VAL A 88 -7.87 -3.03 -0.89
N HIS A 89 -7.81 -3.74 -2.00
CA HIS A 89 -6.61 -4.35 -2.52
C HIS A 89 -6.45 -4.06 -4.01
N SER A 90 -5.28 -3.64 -4.43
CA SER A 90 -4.87 -3.83 -5.82
C SER A 90 -4.54 -5.31 -6.02
N LEU A 91 -5.44 -6.03 -6.67
CA LEU A 91 -5.24 -7.45 -6.99
C LEU A 91 -4.10 -7.66 -8.00
N THR A 92 -3.72 -6.61 -8.71
CA THR A 92 -2.56 -6.52 -9.61
C THR A 92 -1.24 -6.91 -8.92
N LYS A 93 -1.14 -6.67 -7.60
CA LYS A 93 0.09 -6.80 -6.80
C LYS A 93 0.23 -8.23 -6.23
N PHE A 94 0.51 -8.38 -4.96
CA PHE A 94 0.76 -9.66 -4.30
C PHE A 94 -0.32 -10.74 -4.52
N ILE A 95 -1.58 -10.36 -4.67
CA ILE A 95 -2.66 -11.35 -4.83
C ILE A 95 -2.57 -12.00 -6.22
N GLY A 96 -2.55 -11.23 -7.31
CA GLY A 96 -2.27 -11.75 -8.64
C GLY A 96 -0.85 -12.33 -8.75
N GLY A 97 0.13 -11.57 -8.27
CA GLY A 97 1.48 -12.03 -7.95
C GLY A 97 2.41 -12.34 -9.12
N HIS A 98 2.01 -12.11 -10.36
CA HIS A 98 2.79 -12.50 -11.56
C HIS A 98 3.00 -11.35 -12.55
N GLY A 99 2.49 -10.15 -12.27
CA GLY A 99 2.61 -9.00 -13.16
C GLY A 99 1.86 -9.13 -14.49
N THR A 100 0.91 -10.06 -14.58
CA THR A 100 0.20 -10.42 -15.84
C THR A 100 -1.25 -9.94 -15.87
N VAL A 101 -1.80 -9.50 -14.73
CA VAL A 101 -3.20 -9.11 -14.60
C VAL A 101 -3.36 -7.78 -13.89
N ILE A 102 -4.42 -7.06 -14.22
CA ILE A 102 -4.79 -5.81 -13.56
C ILE A 102 -6.19 -5.99 -12.96
N GLY A 103 -6.34 -5.64 -11.69
CA GLY A 103 -7.62 -5.69 -11.02
C GLY A 103 -7.57 -5.13 -9.62
N GLY A 104 -8.74 -4.97 -9.03
CA GLY A 104 -8.91 -4.51 -7.66
C GLY A 104 -10.12 -5.14 -7.01
N CYS A 105 -10.14 -5.16 -5.70
CA CYS A 105 -11.33 -5.50 -4.92
C CYS A 105 -11.47 -4.58 -3.72
N LEU A 106 -12.69 -4.48 -3.26
CA LEU A 106 -13.02 -3.94 -1.94
C LEU A 106 -13.73 -5.02 -1.12
N VAL A 107 -13.48 -5.03 0.18
CA VAL A 107 -14.09 -5.93 1.14
C VAL A 107 -14.75 -5.07 2.22
N ASP A 108 -16.07 -5.13 2.28
CA ASP A 108 -16.84 -4.48 3.33
C ASP A 108 -16.85 -5.39 4.58
N GLY A 109 -16.45 -4.83 5.72
CA GLY A 109 -16.39 -5.58 6.97
C GLY A 109 -17.74 -5.87 7.61
N GLY A 110 -18.81 -5.21 7.15
CA GLY A 110 -20.14 -5.31 7.77
C GLY A 110 -20.17 -4.79 9.21
N ASN A 111 -19.13 -4.12 9.64
CA ASN A 111 -18.89 -3.73 11.03
C ASN A 111 -19.02 -2.22 11.29
N PHE A 112 -19.45 -1.44 10.30
CA PHE A 112 -19.67 0.00 10.40
C PHE A 112 -21.14 0.34 10.20
N ASP A 113 -21.69 1.17 11.08
CA ASP A 113 -23.07 1.64 10.94
C ASP A 113 -23.15 2.83 9.98
N TRP A 114 -23.56 2.56 8.74
CA TRP A 114 -23.72 3.57 7.69
C TRP A 114 -24.90 4.53 7.95
N THR A 115 -25.76 4.23 8.91
CA THR A 115 -26.96 5.03 9.24
C THR A 115 -26.77 5.93 10.47
N ALA A 116 -25.67 5.76 11.20
CA ALA A 116 -25.42 6.47 12.46
C ALA A 116 -25.34 8.01 12.30
N ASP A 117 -24.90 8.51 11.15
CA ASP A 117 -24.87 9.93 10.81
C ASP A 117 -25.33 10.16 9.37
N PRO A 118 -26.64 10.32 9.14
CA PRO A 118 -27.19 10.51 7.80
C PRO A 118 -26.64 11.73 7.06
N LYS A 119 -26.31 12.80 7.78
CA LYS A 119 -25.73 14.01 7.17
C LYS A 119 -24.30 13.75 6.67
N ARG A 120 -23.55 12.94 7.39
CA ARG A 120 -22.18 12.59 7.04
C ARG A 120 -22.16 11.53 5.92
N GLN A 121 -23.13 10.62 5.89
CA GLN A 121 -23.23 9.51 4.94
C GLN A 121 -24.50 9.59 4.08
N PRO A 122 -24.76 10.70 3.35
CA PRO A 122 -26.01 10.90 2.62
C PRO A 122 -26.26 9.81 1.58
N MET A 123 -25.21 9.31 0.93
CA MET A 123 -25.32 8.28 -0.11
C MET A 123 -25.89 6.93 0.38
N PHE A 124 -25.96 6.70 1.69
CA PHE A 124 -26.56 5.50 2.28
C PHE A 124 -27.90 5.78 2.95
N ASN A 125 -28.26 7.07 3.13
CA ASN A 125 -29.39 7.50 3.92
C ASN A 125 -30.45 8.30 3.13
N GLU A 126 -30.10 8.76 1.92
CA GLU A 126 -31.06 9.41 1.03
C GLU A 126 -31.68 8.39 0.07
N PRO A 127 -32.96 8.56 -0.29
CA PRO A 127 -33.62 7.70 -1.27
C PRO A 127 -32.92 7.74 -2.64
N ASP A 128 -32.58 6.59 -3.17
CA ASP A 128 -31.97 6.45 -4.50
C ASP A 128 -33.06 6.33 -5.57
N ALA A 129 -33.24 7.39 -6.37
CA ALA A 129 -34.24 7.43 -7.44
C ALA A 129 -34.03 6.33 -8.50
N SER A 130 -32.78 5.92 -8.74
CA SER A 130 -32.43 4.86 -9.70
C SER A 130 -32.91 3.46 -9.25
N TYR A 131 -33.24 3.33 -7.97
CA TYR A 131 -33.68 2.09 -7.32
C TYR A 131 -35.03 2.26 -6.59
N GLY A 132 -35.93 3.04 -7.19
CA GLY A 132 -37.30 3.18 -6.66
C GLY A 132 -37.39 3.83 -5.29
N GLY A 133 -36.41 4.65 -4.92
CA GLY A 133 -36.37 5.32 -3.62
C GLY A 133 -35.71 4.48 -2.51
N ALA A 134 -34.98 3.43 -2.83
CA ALA A 134 -34.29 2.60 -1.84
C ALA A 134 -33.29 3.44 -1.01
N VAL A 135 -33.30 3.27 0.31
CA VAL A 135 -32.31 3.78 1.24
C VAL A 135 -31.33 2.65 1.53
N TRP A 136 -30.11 2.75 0.98
CA TRP A 136 -29.14 1.64 0.98
C TRP A 136 -28.75 1.15 2.37
N GLY A 137 -28.62 2.05 3.33
CA GLY A 137 -28.31 1.72 4.72
C GLY A 137 -29.38 0.90 5.43
N GLU A 138 -30.63 0.95 4.94
CA GLU A 138 -31.76 0.20 5.49
C GLU A 138 -32.05 -1.08 4.70
N VAL A 139 -32.13 -0.96 3.36
CA VAL A 139 -32.54 -2.07 2.48
C VAL A 139 -31.52 -3.19 2.48
N VAL A 140 -30.22 -2.85 2.45
CA VAL A 140 -29.17 -3.88 2.33
C VAL A 140 -29.12 -4.79 3.56
N PRO A 141 -29.08 -4.29 4.81
CA PRO A 141 -29.15 -5.15 5.99
C PRO A 141 -30.42 -6.01 6.05
N GLN A 142 -31.57 -5.47 5.63
CA GLN A 142 -32.82 -6.22 5.58
C GLN A 142 -32.78 -7.39 4.59
N LEU A 143 -32.18 -7.18 3.41
CA LEU A 143 -32.12 -8.21 2.37
C LEU A 143 -31.02 -9.24 2.59
N THR A 144 -29.88 -8.84 3.14
CA THR A 144 -28.68 -9.69 3.23
C THR A 144 -28.42 -10.25 4.61
N GLY A 145 -29.06 -9.69 5.64
CA GLY A 145 -28.75 -9.97 7.04
C GLY A 145 -27.40 -9.42 7.51
N ALA A 146 -26.72 -8.59 6.68
CA ALA A 146 -25.42 -8.03 6.96
C ALA A 146 -25.33 -6.54 6.58
N ASN A 147 -24.57 -5.76 7.34
CA ASN A 147 -24.41 -4.32 7.09
C ASN A 147 -23.31 -4.06 6.03
N VAL A 148 -23.54 -4.54 4.81
CA VAL A 148 -22.60 -4.44 3.68
C VAL A 148 -23.05 -3.44 2.60
N ALA A 149 -23.71 -2.37 3.03
CA ALA A 149 -24.28 -1.36 2.14
C ALA A 149 -23.22 -0.68 1.25
N PHE A 150 -21.99 -0.52 1.75
CA PHE A 150 -20.89 0.08 0.97
C PHE A 150 -20.55 -0.78 -0.25
N ALA A 151 -20.34 -2.07 -0.06
CA ALA A 151 -19.98 -2.97 -1.16
C ALA A 151 -21.12 -3.12 -2.18
N VAL A 152 -22.35 -3.25 -1.70
CA VAL A 152 -23.53 -3.38 -2.58
C VAL A 152 -23.70 -2.11 -3.41
N ARG A 153 -23.69 -0.94 -2.78
CA ARG A 153 -23.87 0.34 -3.49
C ARG A 153 -22.71 0.60 -4.46
N ALA A 154 -21.48 0.31 -4.08
CA ALA A 154 -20.32 0.43 -4.99
C ALA A 154 -20.51 -0.43 -6.26
N ARG A 155 -21.05 -1.63 -6.11
CA ARG A 155 -21.32 -2.54 -7.24
C ARG A 155 -22.47 -2.04 -8.12
N VAL A 156 -23.61 -1.73 -7.51
CA VAL A 156 -24.85 -1.46 -8.28
C VAL A 156 -24.97 -0.04 -8.81
N CYS A 157 -24.29 0.93 -8.20
CA CYS A 157 -24.26 2.32 -8.67
C CYS A 157 -22.97 2.61 -9.45
N LEU A 158 -21.82 2.49 -8.80
CA LEU A 158 -20.58 2.96 -9.42
C LEU A 158 -20.05 2.00 -10.50
N LEU A 159 -19.91 0.70 -10.18
CA LEU A 159 -19.38 -0.26 -11.13
C LEU A 159 -20.30 -0.41 -12.34
N ARG A 160 -21.61 -0.48 -12.12
CA ARG A 160 -22.59 -0.60 -13.20
C ARG A 160 -22.63 0.64 -14.09
N ASP A 161 -22.71 1.83 -13.47
CA ASP A 161 -23.02 3.06 -14.20
C ASP A 161 -21.75 3.70 -14.80
N LEU A 162 -20.62 3.66 -14.09
CA LEU A 162 -19.34 4.17 -14.60
C LEU A 162 -18.57 3.16 -15.44
N GLY A 163 -18.91 1.89 -15.35
CA GLY A 163 -18.23 0.81 -16.05
C GLY A 163 -16.94 0.37 -15.34
N ALA A 164 -15.94 -0.03 -16.12
CA ALA A 164 -14.70 -0.62 -15.67
C ALA A 164 -14.86 -1.97 -14.90
N PRO A 165 -15.76 -2.87 -15.35
CA PRO A 165 -15.83 -4.21 -14.79
C PRO A 165 -14.52 -4.97 -15.08
N LEU A 166 -14.17 -5.87 -14.17
CA LEU A 166 -12.99 -6.71 -14.32
C LEU A 166 -13.19 -7.66 -15.52
N ALA A 167 -12.25 -7.67 -16.46
CA ALA A 167 -12.27 -8.60 -17.59
C ALA A 167 -12.22 -10.07 -17.09
N PRO A 168 -12.97 -11.00 -17.68
CA PRO A 168 -12.99 -12.41 -17.27
C PRO A 168 -11.61 -13.06 -17.23
N ASP A 169 -10.74 -12.80 -18.19
CA ASP A 169 -9.38 -13.33 -18.24
C ASP A 169 -8.53 -12.80 -17.08
N ASN A 170 -8.66 -11.52 -16.72
CA ASN A 170 -8.02 -10.97 -15.56
C ASN A 170 -8.57 -11.59 -14.26
N ALA A 171 -9.88 -11.80 -14.17
CA ALA A 171 -10.49 -12.47 -13.03
C ALA A 171 -9.96 -13.88 -12.85
N TRP A 172 -9.87 -14.64 -13.94
CA TRP A 172 -9.30 -16.00 -13.93
C TRP A 172 -7.85 -16.00 -13.47
N GLY A 173 -7.00 -15.14 -14.02
CA GLY A 173 -5.60 -15.04 -13.62
C GLY A 173 -5.42 -14.60 -12.16
N ILE A 174 -6.30 -13.72 -11.66
CA ILE A 174 -6.31 -13.31 -10.24
C ILE A 174 -6.71 -14.47 -9.33
N ILE A 175 -7.70 -15.27 -9.71
CA ILE A 175 -8.12 -16.47 -8.94
C ILE A 175 -6.94 -17.45 -8.85
N GLN A 176 -6.24 -17.73 -9.96
CA GLN A 176 -5.05 -18.57 -9.95
C GLN A 176 -3.96 -18.03 -9.00
N GLY A 177 -3.73 -16.72 -9.04
CA GLY A 177 -2.78 -16.07 -8.12
C GLY A 177 -3.23 -16.17 -6.65
N LEU A 178 -4.52 -16.02 -6.38
CA LEU A 178 -5.09 -16.06 -5.04
C LEU A 178 -4.90 -17.42 -4.36
N GLU A 179 -5.02 -18.52 -5.11
CA GLU A 179 -4.86 -19.89 -4.60
C GLU A 179 -3.51 -20.11 -3.93
N THR A 180 -2.45 -19.46 -4.44
CA THR A 180 -1.10 -19.58 -3.90
C THR A 180 -0.64 -18.37 -3.09
N ALA A 181 -1.48 -17.35 -2.93
CA ALA A 181 -1.09 -16.10 -2.27
C ALA A 181 -0.53 -16.29 -0.85
N PRO A 182 -1.10 -17.14 0.03
CA PRO A 182 -0.53 -17.36 1.37
C PRO A 182 0.85 -18.02 1.34
N LEU A 183 1.09 -18.94 0.42
CA LEU A 183 2.40 -19.60 0.24
C LEU A 183 3.45 -18.60 -0.25
N ARG A 184 3.09 -17.79 -1.26
CA ARG A 184 3.98 -16.78 -1.80
C ARG A 184 4.28 -15.70 -0.76
N MET A 185 3.28 -15.21 -0.03
CA MET A 185 3.51 -14.21 1.03
C MET A 185 4.46 -14.71 2.11
N LYS A 186 4.33 -15.97 2.53
CA LYS A 186 5.27 -16.59 3.49
C LYS A 186 6.70 -16.58 2.94
N GLN A 187 6.89 -16.95 1.66
CA GLN A 187 8.20 -16.98 1.03
C GLN A 187 8.76 -15.56 0.83
N HIS A 188 7.94 -14.62 0.34
CA HIS A 188 8.30 -13.22 0.20
C HIS A 188 8.82 -12.63 1.53
N CYS A 189 8.08 -12.82 2.63
CA CYS A 189 8.48 -12.31 3.94
C CYS A 189 9.78 -12.95 4.44
N SER A 190 9.89 -14.28 4.30
CA SER A 190 11.11 -15.01 4.69
C SER A 190 12.35 -14.54 3.93
N ASN A 191 12.21 -14.33 2.62
CA ASN A 191 13.30 -13.80 1.79
C ASN A 191 13.64 -12.36 2.19
N ALA A 192 12.63 -11.50 2.39
CA ALA A 192 12.85 -10.12 2.80
C ALA A 192 13.61 -10.01 4.12
N GLU A 193 13.30 -10.83 5.11
CA GLU A 193 14.00 -10.84 6.40
C GLU A 193 15.48 -11.23 6.26
N LYS A 194 15.81 -12.22 5.40
CA LYS A 194 17.19 -12.58 5.11
C LYS A 194 17.93 -11.45 4.39
N VAL A 195 17.28 -10.83 3.39
CA VAL A 195 17.82 -9.69 2.66
C VAL A 195 18.06 -8.50 3.59
N VAL A 196 17.12 -8.18 4.47
CA VAL A 196 17.26 -7.12 5.48
C VAL A 196 18.44 -7.38 6.41
N SER A 197 18.61 -8.63 6.87
CA SER A 197 19.74 -9.02 7.71
C SER A 197 21.10 -8.84 7.02
N PHE A 198 21.17 -9.16 5.72
CA PHE A 198 22.36 -8.95 4.88
C PHE A 198 22.63 -7.46 4.68
N LEU A 199 21.63 -6.72 4.19
CA LEU A 199 21.76 -5.29 3.84
C LEU A 199 22.11 -4.42 5.04
N SER A 200 21.61 -4.75 6.24
CA SER A 200 21.89 -4.02 7.47
C SER A 200 23.36 -4.07 7.91
N LYS A 201 24.14 -5.01 7.36
CA LYS A 201 25.58 -5.18 7.65
C LYS A 201 26.46 -4.78 6.47
N HIS A 202 25.86 -4.45 5.32
CA HIS A 202 26.63 -4.19 4.11
C HIS A 202 27.26 -2.79 4.12
N LYS A 203 28.59 -2.71 3.85
CA LYS A 203 29.38 -1.47 3.96
C LYS A 203 28.91 -0.31 3.05
N ASN A 204 28.31 -0.61 1.90
CA ASN A 204 27.83 0.36 0.91
C ASN A 204 26.34 0.75 1.12
N VAL A 205 25.68 0.21 2.15
CA VAL A 205 24.33 0.60 2.57
C VAL A 205 24.46 1.55 3.76
N GLU A 206 23.80 2.69 3.67
CA GLU A 206 23.77 3.68 4.75
C GLU A 206 22.65 3.36 5.75
N ARG A 207 21.48 3.01 5.23
CA ARG A 207 20.28 2.71 6.03
C ARG A 207 19.41 1.68 5.33
N VAL A 208 18.80 0.82 6.13
CA VAL A 208 17.72 -0.09 5.70
C VAL A 208 16.41 0.36 6.34
N ILE A 209 15.34 0.40 5.56
CA ILE A 209 13.99 0.75 5.99
C ILE A 209 13.13 -0.50 5.87
N TYR A 210 12.63 -0.96 7.00
CA TYR A 210 11.79 -2.16 7.08
C TYR A 210 10.93 -2.11 8.35
N PRO A 211 9.72 -2.71 8.38
CA PRO A 211 8.81 -2.56 9.51
C PRO A 211 9.41 -2.88 10.89
N THR A 212 10.23 -3.92 10.98
CA THR A 212 10.84 -4.36 12.25
C THR A 212 12.03 -3.53 12.71
N LEU A 213 12.55 -2.66 11.85
CA LEU A 213 13.70 -1.79 12.19
C LEU A 213 13.26 -0.44 12.76
N HIS A 214 11.98 -0.11 12.71
CA HIS A 214 11.45 1.06 13.40
C HIS A 214 11.47 0.85 14.92
N LYS A 215 11.69 1.95 15.67
CA LYS A 215 11.73 1.94 17.13
C LYS A 215 10.42 2.47 17.73
N GLY A 216 10.21 2.13 19.01
CA GLY A 216 9.07 2.60 19.78
C GLY A 216 7.73 2.13 19.20
N GLU A 217 6.69 2.92 19.41
CA GLU A 217 5.31 2.58 19.02
C GLU A 217 5.18 2.18 17.54
N VAL A 218 5.93 2.81 16.62
CA VAL A 218 5.91 2.46 15.19
C VAL A 218 6.40 1.04 14.93
N GLY A 219 7.47 0.61 15.61
CA GLY A 219 7.97 -0.76 15.51
C GLY A 219 7.05 -1.78 16.20
N ASP A 220 6.40 -1.39 17.30
CA ASP A 220 5.48 -2.26 18.02
C ASP A 220 4.17 -2.51 17.24
N ARG A 221 3.76 -1.58 16.36
CA ARG A 221 2.62 -1.79 15.45
C ARG A 221 2.83 -2.99 14.53
N ALA A 222 4.05 -3.21 14.02
CA ALA A 222 4.34 -4.40 13.20
C ALA A 222 4.08 -5.70 13.98
N LYS A 223 4.52 -5.79 15.22
CA LYS A 223 4.26 -6.95 16.09
C LYS A 223 2.78 -7.13 16.42
N ARG A 224 2.03 -6.02 16.57
CA ARG A 224 0.61 -6.00 16.91
C ARG A 224 -0.27 -6.47 15.75
N TYR A 225 -0.03 -5.93 14.56
CA TYR A 225 -0.92 -6.11 13.41
C TYR A 225 -0.48 -7.19 12.43
N PHE A 226 0.81 -7.50 12.34
CA PHE A 226 1.30 -8.49 11.39
C PHE A 226 1.40 -9.88 11.99
N LYS A 227 1.01 -10.88 11.20
CA LYS A 227 1.08 -12.30 11.55
C LYS A 227 1.75 -13.08 10.41
N GLY A 228 2.75 -13.88 10.75
CA GLY A 228 3.42 -14.74 9.77
C GLY A 228 4.43 -14.05 8.85
N GLY A 229 4.79 -12.79 9.13
CA GLY A 229 5.83 -12.05 8.40
C GLY A 229 5.67 -10.54 8.51
N ASN A 230 6.62 -9.79 7.97
CA ASN A 230 6.70 -8.33 8.11
C ASN A 230 6.64 -7.59 6.76
N GLY A 231 6.17 -8.25 5.70
CA GLY A 231 6.10 -7.72 4.34
C GLY A 231 7.35 -8.01 3.51
N ALA A 232 7.27 -7.65 2.24
CA ALA A 232 8.33 -7.93 1.25
C ALA A 232 8.89 -6.67 0.60
N LEU A 233 8.46 -5.50 1.04
CA LEU A 233 9.05 -4.23 0.62
C LEU A 233 10.21 -3.87 1.54
N VAL A 234 11.34 -3.52 0.95
CA VAL A 234 12.54 -3.08 1.66
C VAL A 234 13.02 -1.79 1.03
N GLY A 235 13.19 -0.75 1.83
CA GLY A 235 13.86 0.48 1.42
C GLY A 235 15.33 0.40 1.81
N ILE A 236 16.22 0.86 0.93
CA ILE A 236 17.65 1.04 1.27
C ILE A 236 18.11 2.43 0.86
N GLU A 237 19.07 2.96 1.56
CA GLU A 237 19.87 4.11 1.15
C GLU A 237 21.26 3.65 0.77
N VAL A 238 21.59 3.77 -0.50
CA VAL A 238 22.91 3.45 -1.04
C VAL A 238 23.85 4.62 -0.79
N LYS A 239 25.03 4.35 -0.24
CA LYS A 239 26.04 5.40 -0.03
C LYS A 239 26.50 5.99 -1.36
N GLY A 240 26.60 7.32 -1.41
CA GLY A 240 27.05 8.05 -2.59
C GLY A 240 25.92 8.68 -3.41
N GLY A 241 24.70 8.70 -2.88
CA GLY A 241 23.58 9.48 -3.43
C GLY A 241 23.06 8.96 -4.77
N VAL A 242 22.54 9.89 -5.60
CA VAL A 242 21.85 9.58 -6.87
C VAL A 242 22.68 8.71 -7.80
N GLU A 243 23.95 9.06 -8.02
CA GLU A 243 24.80 8.34 -8.98
C GLU A 243 25.11 6.90 -8.54
N SER A 244 25.27 6.67 -7.24
CA SER A 244 25.44 5.32 -6.70
C SER A 244 24.14 4.52 -6.78
N GLY A 245 23.00 5.15 -6.54
CA GLY A 245 21.69 4.53 -6.73
C GLY A 245 21.45 4.09 -8.17
N LYS A 246 21.78 4.93 -9.16
CA LYS A 246 21.71 4.56 -10.58
C LYS A 246 22.61 3.37 -10.92
N LYS A 247 23.89 3.44 -10.54
CA LYS A 247 24.85 2.35 -10.78
C LYS A 247 24.41 1.05 -10.13
N PHE A 248 23.85 1.13 -8.94
CA PHE A 248 23.29 -0.04 -8.26
C PHE A 248 22.17 -0.68 -9.09
N ILE A 249 21.17 0.09 -9.54
CA ILE A 249 20.07 -0.42 -10.38
C ILE A 249 20.59 -1.02 -11.69
N GLU A 250 21.54 -0.33 -12.37
CA GLU A 250 22.10 -0.77 -13.65
C GLU A 250 22.94 -2.06 -13.51
N ALA A 251 23.51 -2.30 -12.34
CA ALA A 251 24.33 -3.48 -12.07
C ALA A 251 23.51 -4.71 -11.67
N LEU A 252 22.25 -4.56 -11.32
CA LEU A 252 21.35 -5.70 -10.99
C LEU A 252 21.15 -6.59 -12.23
N LYS A 253 21.22 -7.91 -12.03
CA LYS A 253 21.11 -8.92 -13.10
C LYS A 253 19.81 -9.72 -13.01
N MET A 254 19.33 -9.96 -11.81
CA MET A 254 18.13 -10.75 -11.55
C MET A 254 16.92 -9.87 -11.27
N PHE A 255 17.09 -8.75 -10.58
CA PHE A 255 16.01 -7.82 -10.29
C PHE A 255 15.51 -7.13 -11.55
N TYR A 256 14.21 -7.08 -11.75
CA TYR A 256 13.60 -6.26 -12.78
C TYR A 256 13.50 -4.80 -12.34
N HIS A 257 13.97 -3.89 -13.18
CA HIS A 257 13.83 -2.45 -12.95
C HIS A 257 12.44 -1.99 -13.39
N VAL A 258 11.48 -2.03 -12.49
CA VAL A 258 10.09 -1.64 -12.77
C VAL A 258 9.39 -1.08 -11.53
N ALA A 259 8.56 -0.06 -11.76
CA ALA A 259 7.77 0.59 -10.70
C ALA A 259 6.54 -0.24 -10.29
N ASN A 260 6.75 -1.51 -9.94
CA ASN A 260 5.72 -2.42 -9.44
C ASN A 260 6.12 -3.00 -8.09
N ILE A 261 5.22 -3.77 -7.46
CA ILE A 261 5.46 -4.49 -6.20
C ILE A 261 4.70 -5.81 -6.22
N GLY A 262 5.13 -6.78 -5.42
CA GLY A 262 4.37 -8.00 -5.16
C GLY A 262 4.34 -9.00 -6.31
N ASP A 263 5.27 -8.90 -7.25
CA ASP A 263 5.53 -9.93 -8.26
C ASP A 263 6.33 -11.08 -7.62
N ALA A 264 6.14 -12.30 -8.11
CA ALA A 264 6.95 -13.46 -7.72
C ALA A 264 8.44 -13.23 -7.98
N ARG A 265 8.76 -12.38 -8.94
CA ARG A 265 10.13 -11.91 -9.24
C ARG A 265 10.50 -10.72 -8.36
N SER A 266 11.78 -10.64 -8.02
CA SER A 266 12.33 -9.49 -7.33
C SER A 266 12.39 -8.26 -8.24
N LEU A 267 11.94 -7.12 -7.70
CA LEU A 267 11.85 -5.85 -8.42
C LEU A 267 12.62 -4.76 -7.66
N ALA A 268 13.23 -3.84 -8.41
CA ALA A 268 13.92 -2.70 -7.86
C ALA A 268 13.55 -1.41 -8.58
N ILE A 269 13.53 -0.30 -7.87
CA ILE A 269 13.33 1.03 -8.45
C ILE A 269 14.13 2.07 -7.66
N HIS A 270 14.71 3.03 -8.38
CA HIS A 270 15.31 4.24 -7.81
C HIS A 270 14.34 5.41 -8.03
N PRO A 271 13.49 5.76 -7.06
CA PRO A 271 12.39 6.71 -7.26
C PRO A 271 12.85 8.10 -7.72
N ALA A 272 13.97 8.59 -7.20
CA ALA A 272 14.49 9.90 -7.55
C ALA A 272 14.77 10.09 -9.06
N THR A 273 15.10 9.00 -9.78
CA THR A 273 15.36 9.05 -11.22
C THR A 273 14.24 8.51 -12.09
N THR A 274 13.14 8.06 -11.48
CA THR A 274 12.01 7.42 -12.20
C THR A 274 10.68 8.01 -11.81
N THR A 275 10.00 7.43 -10.82
CA THR A 275 8.62 7.80 -10.44
C THR A 275 8.50 9.19 -9.82
N HIS A 276 9.57 9.76 -9.30
CA HIS A 276 9.62 11.07 -8.65
C HIS A 276 10.61 12.03 -9.35
N SER A 277 11.03 11.73 -10.57
CA SER A 277 11.98 12.55 -11.34
C SER A 277 11.50 13.98 -11.66
N GLN A 278 10.19 14.22 -11.48
CA GLN A 278 9.58 15.54 -11.70
C GLN A 278 9.58 16.43 -10.44
N LEU A 279 9.94 15.86 -9.28
CA LEU A 279 9.94 16.57 -8.00
C LEU A 279 11.28 17.28 -7.79
N THR A 280 11.22 18.43 -7.13
CA THR A 280 12.42 19.11 -6.63
C THR A 280 13.07 18.29 -5.51
N GLU A 281 14.31 18.61 -5.16
CA GLU A 281 15.02 17.93 -4.08
C GLU A 281 14.29 18.09 -2.73
N GLU A 282 13.73 19.26 -2.47
CA GLU A 282 12.93 19.53 -1.26
C GLU A 282 11.64 18.69 -1.23
N GLU A 283 10.95 18.57 -2.37
CA GLU A 283 9.74 17.75 -2.50
C GLU A 283 10.06 16.25 -2.37
N LEU A 284 11.20 15.80 -2.91
CA LEU A 284 11.68 14.42 -2.73
C LEU A 284 11.91 14.11 -1.25
N LEU A 285 12.61 14.99 -0.54
CA LEU A 285 12.88 14.82 0.90
C LEU A 285 11.58 14.84 1.72
N ALA A 286 10.65 15.74 1.39
CA ALA A 286 9.32 15.78 2.02
C ALA A 286 8.52 14.49 1.76
N ALA A 287 8.66 13.89 0.59
CA ALA A 287 8.09 12.58 0.26
C ALA A 287 8.83 11.39 0.90
N GLY A 288 9.95 11.64 1.61
CA GLY A 288 10.77 10.59 2.23
C GLY A 288 11.70 9.86 1.26
N VAL A 289 11.93 10.44 0.11
CA VAL A 289 12.82 9.89 -0.93
C VAL A 289 14.13 10.67 -0.88
N THR A 290 15.16 10.06 -0.29
CA THR A 290 16.51 10.62 -0.31
C THR A 290 17.19 10.32 -1.65
N PRO A 291 18.28 11.06 -2.00
CA PRO A 291 18.97 10.86 -3.27
C PRO A 291 19.46 9.44 -3.55
N GLY A 292 19.86 8.70 -2.52
CA GLY A 292 20.32 7.30 -2.62
C GLY A 292 19.26 6.25 -2.33
N TYR A 293 17.99 6.65 -2.17
CA TYR A 293 16.92 5.74 -1.82
C TYR A 293 16.57 4.80 -2.98
N VAL A 294 16.61 3.50 -2.71
CA VAL A 294 16.12 2.44 -3.60
C VAL A 294 15.04 1.65 -2.88
N ARG A 295 13.94 1.37 -3.56
CA ARG A 295 12.92 0.44 -3.09
C ARG A 295 13.11 -0.91 -3.77
N LEU A 296 13.16 -1.95 -2.96
CA LEU A 296 13.15 -3.35 -3.38
C LEU A 296 11.78 -3.96 -3.06
N SER A 297 11.24 -4.75 -3.98
CA SER A 297 10.13 -5.68 -3.75
C SER A 297 10.70 -7.07 -3.89
N ILE A 298 10.88 -7.74 -2.77
CA ILE A 298 11.58 -9.03 -2.73
C ILE A 298 10.65 -10.13 -3.21
N GLY A 299 11.12 -10.90 -4.18
CA GLY A 299 10.41 -12.01 -4.80
C GLY A 299 10.52 -13.33 -4.02
N ILE A 300 10.18 -14.41 -4.70
CA ILE A 300 10.18 -15.77 -4.12
C ILE A 300 11.33 -16.66 -4.63
N GLU A 301 12.29 -16.08 -5.35
CA GLU A 301 13.50 -16.75 -5.81
C GLU A 301 14.32 -17.27 -4.61
N HIS A 302 15.35 -18.06 -4.88
CA HIS A 302 16.19 -18.53 -3.79
C HIS A 302 16.88 -17.34 -3.10
N PRO A 303 16.85 -17.25 -1.77
CA PRO A 303 17.36 -16.06 -1.07
C PRO A 303 18.86 -15.82 -1.27
N ASP A 304 19.66 -16.87 -1.49
CA ASP A 304 21.10 -16.71 -1.73
C ASP A 304 21.36 -16.09 -3.10
N ASP A 305 20.54 -16.38 -4.11
CA ASP A 305 20.63 -15.74 -5.43
C ASP A 305 20.24 -14.26 -5.35
N ILE A 306 19.16 -13.94 -4.60
CA ILE A 306 18.76 -12.56 -4.32
C ILE A 306 19.91 -11.79 -3.65
N ILE A 307 20.52 -12.36 -2.61
CA ILE A 307 21.61 -11.76 -1.87
C ILE A 307 22.86 -11.58 -2.74
N ALA A 308 23.20 -12.59 -3.55
CA ALA A 308 24.36 -12.54 -4.45
C ALA A 308 24.21 -11.44 -5.50
N ASP A 309 23.00 -11.24 -6.06
CA ASP A 309 22.73 -10.15 -7.00
C ASP A 309 22.84 -8.78 -6.34
N LEU A 310 22.29 -8.64 -5.13
CA LEU A 310 22.41 -7.39 -4.35
C LEU A 310 23.85 -7.08 -3.97
N ASP A 311 24.65 -8.07 -3.55
CA ASP A 311 26.05 -7.89 -3.14
C ASP A 311 26.91 -7.40 -4.31
N GLN A 312 26.82 -8.06 -5.47
CA GLN A 312 27.58 -7.67 -6.66
C GLN A 312 27.18 -6.27 -7.15
N ALA A 313 25.88 -5.91 -7.12
CA ALA A 313 25.40 -4.59 -7.53
C ALA A 313 25.82 -3.48 -6.57
N LEU A 314 25.79 -3.74 -5.25
CA LEU A 314 26.33 -2.82 -4.24
C LEU A 314 27.84 -2.67 -4.37
N GLY A 315 28.56 -3.73 -4.73
CA GLY A 315 30.00 -3.67 -5.04
C GLY A 315 30.32 -2.78 -6.24
N ALA A 316 29.46 -2.80 -7.25
CA ALA A 316 29.61 -1.95 -8.45
C ALA A 316 29.30 -0.47 -8.15
N SER A 317 28.30 -0.20 -7.30
CA SER A 317 27.88 1.18 -6.95
C SER A 317 28.96 1.99 -6.23
N GLY A 318 29.83 1.34 -5.46
CA GLY A 318 30.92 1.96 -4.72
C GLY A 318 32.18 2.27 -5.55
N LYS A 319 32.23 1.87 -6.83
CA LYS A 319 33.39 2.16 -7.68
C LYS A 319 33.30 3.56 -8.28
N PRO A 320 34.44 4.33 -8.35
CA PRO A 320 34.46 5.62 -9.06
C PRO A 320 33.97 5.42 -10.50
N SER A 321 33.25 6.38 -11.06
CA SER A 321 32.98 6.39 -12.49
C SER A 321 34.32 6.62 -13.19
N LEU A 322 34.77 5.72 -14.05
CA LEU A 322 35.75 6.03 -15.03
C LEU A 322 35.13 7.13 -15.90
N LYS A 323 35.56 8.39 -15.71
CA LYS A 323 35.25 9.45 -16.67
C LYS A 323 35.79 8.94 -18.00
N ALA A 324 34.94 8.80 -19.00
CA ALA A 324 35.36 8.59 -20.36
C ALA A 324 36.30 9.78 -20.68
N VAL A 325 37.55 9.50 -20.88
CA VAL A 325 38.50 10.46 -21.42
C VAL A 325 38.12 10.61 -22.88
N SER A 326 37.39 11.69 -23.16
CA SER A 326 37.11 12.16 -24.53
C SER A 326 38.35 12.75 -25.14
#